data_632b1b116840de0a1892c47bc2e1023d
#
_entry.id   632b1b116840de0a1892c47bc2e1023d
#
_cell.length_a   1.000
_cell.length_b   1.000
_cell.length_c   1.000
_cell.angle_alpha   90.00
_cell.angle_beta   90.00
_cell.angle_gamma   90.00
#
_symmetry.space_group_name_H-M   'P 1'
#
loop_
_entity.id
_entity.type
_entity.pdbx_description
1 polymer ?
#
loop_
_entity_poly.entity_id
_entity_poly.type
_entity_poly.pdbx_seq_one_letter_code
_entity_poly.pdbx_strand_id
1 'polypeptide(L)'
;EIRLSLVGSEMCIRDSHYDYLIVGAGLFGATFAYRARQQGKKCLVIDKRPHLGGNIYCENIEGINVHCYGAHIFHTSDKRIWDFVNSIVEFNRYTNSPVANYKGKLYNLPFNMNTFYQMWGVTTPADAMAKIEEQKFEAVAKMKADGVEEPRNLEEQAQILIGKDIYEKLIKGYTEKQWGRKCTELPAFIIKRLPVRLVFDNNYFNDKYQGIPIGGFNKLISGLLEGVDTLINTDFFTNRNYWESIADKVVFTGAIDEY
;
A
#
# COMPACT_ATOMS: atom_id res chain seq x y z
N GLU A 1 18.82 29.40 17.79
CA GLU A 1 17.62 29.45 18.69
C GLU A 1 16.71 28.22 18.55
N ILE A 2 16.62 27.57 17.39
CA ILE A 2 15.77 26.39 17.15
C ILE A 2 16.28 25.12 17.87
N ARG A 3 17.57 24.98 18.09
CA ARG A 3 18.16 23.81 18.79
C ARG A 3 17.88 23.74 20.30
N LEU A 4 17.74 24.86 20.96
CA LEU A 4 17.50 24.93 22.43
C LEU A 4 16.06 24.56 22.82
N SER A 5 15.08 24.82 21.96
CA SER A 5 13.67 24.45 22.20
C SER A 5 13.41 22.94 22.04
N LEU A 6 14.12 22.27 21.13
CA LEU A 6 14.05 20.84 20.92
C LEU A 6 14.65 20.05 22.10
N VAL A 7 15.80 20.51 22.65
CA VAL A 7 16.46 19.85 23.80
C VAL A 7 15.60 19.92 25.07
N GLY A 8 14.86 21.01 25.28
CA GLY A 8 13.94 21.15 26.42
C GLY A 8 12.72 20.22 26.32
N SER A 9 12.15 20.04 25.13
CA SER A 9 11.00 19.16 24.91
C SER A 9 11.36 17.67 25.02
N GLU A 10 12.52 17.26 24.50
CA GLU A 10 12.99 15.88 24.62
C GLU A 10 13.29 15.48 26.08
N MET A 11 13.81 16.39 26.90
CA MET A 11 14.08 16.16 28.31
C MET A 11 12.78 16.01 29.11
N CYS A 12 11.77 16.84 28.83
CA CYS A 12 10.45 16.72 29.47
C CYS A 12 9.72 15.41 29.07
N ILE A 13 9.88 14.95 27.85
CA ILE A 13 9.28 13.70 27.37
C ILE A 13 9.89 12.49 28.10
N ARG A 14 11.20 12.47 28.32
CA ARG A 14 11.91 11.37 28.98
C ARG A 14 11.60 11.21 30.47
N ASP A 15 11.20 12.27 31.13
CA ASP A 15 10.84 12.25 32.57
C ASP A 15 9.33 12.00 32.80
N SER A 16 8.56 11.78 31.74
CA SER A 16 7.12 11.57 31.79
C SER A 16 6.77 10.09 31.75
N HIS A 17 5.69 9.70 32.44
CA HIS A 17 5.07 8.39 32.28
C HIS A 17 3.85 8.46 31.37
N TYR A 18 3.63 7.41 30.57
CA TYR A 18 2.59 7.33 29.55
C TYR A 18 1.67 6.13 29.75
N ASP A 19 0.39 6.25 29.38
CA ASP A 19 -0.49 5.09 29.31
C ASP A 19 -0.07 4.15 28.16
N TYR A 20 0.39 4.74 27.03
CA TYR A 20 0.82 3.99 25.86
C TYR A 20 2.11 4.55 25.25
N LEU A 21 3.07 3.64 25.03
CA LEU A 21 4.17 3.85 24.09
C LEU A 21 3.77 3.21 22.76
N ILE A 22 3.77 4.01 21.68
CA ILE A 22 3.43 3.55 20.33
C ILE A 22 4.70 3.57 19.49
N VAL A 23 5.14 2.40 19.04
CA VAL A 23 6.34 2.22 18.23
C VAL A 23 5.95 2.16 16.76
N GLY A 24 6.28 3.23 16.04
CA GLY A 24 5.92 3.47 14.65
C GLY A 24 4.88 4.57 14.47
N ALA A 25 5.28 5.64 13.79
CA ALA A 25 4.46 6.82 13.51
C ALA A 25 3.74 6.73 12.14
N GLY A 26 3.51 5.52 11.64
CA GLY A 26 2.69 5.27 10.46
C GLY A 26 1.20 5.52 10.72
N LEU A 27 0.35 5.31 9.70
CA LEU A 27 -1.09 5.56 9.79
C LEU A 27 -1.76 4.80 10.93
N PHE A 28 -1.37 3.54 11.18
CA PHE A 28 -1.92 2.74 12.27
C PHE A 28 -1.57 3.36 13.63
N GLY A 29 -0.27 3.60 13.91
CA GLY A 29 0.18 4.17 15.18
C GLY A 29 -0.42 5.55 15.45
N ALA A 30 -0.46 6.42 14.42
CA ALA A 30 -1.07 7.75 14.53
C ALA A 30 -2.58 7.67 14.82
N THR A 31 -3.30 6.76 14.18
CA THR A 31 -4.73 6.57 14.43
C THR A 31 -4.99 6.00 15.84
N PHE A 32 -4.15 5.07 16.30
CA PHE A 32 -4.24 4.56 17.66
C PHE A 32 -4.03 5.68 18.69
N ALA A 33 -2.96 6.47 18.52
CA ALA A 33 -2.65 7.60 19.40
C ALA A 33 -3.82 8.61 19.45
N TYR A 34 -4.37 8.96 18.29
CA TYR A 34 -5.54 9.84 18.18
C TYR A 34 -6.72 9.32 19.03
N ARG A 35 -7.07 8.03 18.85
CA ARG A 35 -8.20 7.41 19.56
C ARG A 35 -7.95 7.29 21.06
N ALA A 36 -6.75 6.94 21.47
CA ALA A 36 -6.35 6.86 22.86
C ALA A 36 -6.43 8.23 23.54
N ARG A 37 -5.91 9.29 22.90
CA ARG A 37 -6.00 10.67 23.38
C ARG A 37 -7.45 11.13 23.55
N GLN A 38 -8.35 10.78 22.64
CA GLN A 38 -9.78 11.10 22.79
C GLN A 38 -10.42 10.45 24.01
N GLN A 39 -9.80 9.39 24.55
CA GLN A 39 -10.20 8.73 25.81
C GLN A 39 -9.42 9.24 27.03
N GLY A 40 -8.71 10.36 26.90
CA GLY A 40 -7.93 10.96 27.97
C GLY A 40 -6.61 10.25 28.28
N LYS A 41 -6.14 9.37 27.37
CA LYS A 41 -4.90 8.64 27.54
C LYS A 41 -3.70 9.46 27.08
N LYS A 42 -2.62 9.42 27.87
CA LYS A 42 -1.33 10.03 27.51
C LYS A 42 -0.51 9.06 26.68
N CYS A 43 -0.11 9.47 25.48
CA CYS A 43 0.62 8.64 24.54
C CYS A 43 1.95 9.27 24.15
N LEU A 44 2.97 8.43 23.97
CA LEU A 44 4.23 8.77 23.30
C LEU A 44 4.32 7.94 22.02
N VAL A 45 4.55 8.59 20.89
CA VAL A 45 4.82 7.92 19.61
C VAL A 45 6.28 8.07 19.26
N ILE A 46 6.99 6.97 19.04
CA ILE A 46 8.38 6.96 18.58
C ILE A 46 8.51 6.34 17.20
N ASP A 47 9.43 6.85 16.39
CA ASP A 47 9.74 6.26 15.07
C ASP A 47 11.25 6.30 14.81
N LYS A 48 11.79 5.20 14.27
CA LYS A 48 13.21 5.10 13.91
C LYS A 48 13.59 5.98 12.71
N ARG A 49 12.61 6.37 11.89
CA ARG A 49 12.80 7.24 10.72
C ARG A 49 12.96 8.71 11.13
N PRO A 50 13.57 9.55 10.27
CA PRO A 50 13.70 10.99 10.50
C PRO A 50 12.41 11.77 10.23
N HIS A 51 11.29 11.10 10.04
CA HIS A 51 9.98 11.70 9.73
C HIS A 51 8.84 10.85 10.29
N LEU A 52 7.70 11.48 10.51
CA LEU A 52 6.43 10.84 10.80
C LEU A 52 5.77 10.34 9.51
N GLY A 53 4.76 9.48 9.63
CA GLY A 53 3.92 9.03 8.51
C GLY A 53 4.28 7.64 7.95
N GLY A 54 5.40 7.06 8.38
CA GLY A 54 5.77 5.72 7.91
C GLY A 54 5.83 5.66 6.39
N ASN A 55 5.17 4.67 5.79
CA ASN A 55 5.21 4.46 4.34
C ASN A 55 4.34 5.45 3.54
N ILE A 56 3.45 6.21 4.17
CA ILE A 56 2.65 7.24 3.48
C ILE A 56 3.29 8.63 3.52
N TYR A 57 4.52 8.73 4.04
CA TYR A 57 5.26 9.97 4.06
C TYR A 57 5.47 10.53 2.64
N CYS A 58 5.26 11.85 2.52
CA CYS A 58 5.47 12.59 1.28
C CYS A 58 6.49 13.70 1.50
N GLU A 59 7.37 13.93 0.53
CA GLU A 59 8.18 15.15 0.44
C GLU A 59 7.52 16.15 -0.48
N ASN A 60 7.52 17.43 -0.09
CA ASN A 60 7.13 18.49 -1.01
C ASN A 60 8.35 18.98 -1.79
N ILE A 61 8.40 18.61 -3.07
CA ILE A 61 9.48 19.00 -3.99
C ILE A 61 8.86 19.90 -5.05
N GLU A 62 9.25 21.17 -5.09
CA GLU A 62 8.76 22.16 -6.05
C GLU A 62 7.21 22.25 -6.11
N GLY A 63 6.55 22.11 -4.94
CA GLY A 63 5.08 22.14 -4.84
C GLY A 63 4.39 20.83 -5.14
N ILE A 64 5.13 19.76 -5.48
CA ILE A 64 4.61 18.42 -5.72
C ILE A 64 4.79 17.56 -4.46
N ASN A 65 3.72 16.91 -4.00
CA ASN A 65 3.79 15.94 -2.92
C ASN A 65 4.28 14.59 -3.45
N VAL A 66 5.58 14.34 -3.34
CA VAL A 66 6.22 13.11 -3.79
C VAL A 66 6.04 12.01 -2.74
N HIS A 67 5.43 10.91 -3.12
CA HIS A 67 5.26 9.73 -2.27
C HIS A 67 6.58 8.94 -2.21
N CYS A 68 7.33 9.08 -1.10
CA CYS A 68 8.71 8.56 -1.00
C CYS A 68 8.80 7.03 -0.99
N TYR A 69 7.75 6.34 -0.54
CA TYR A 69 7.71 4.87 -0.38
C TYR A 69 6.72 4.18 -1.31
N GLY A 70 6.48 4.78 -2.48
CA GLY A 70 5.50 4.30 -3.45
C GLY A 70 4.15 5.01 -3.35
N ALA A 71 3.37 4.90 -4.41
CA ALA A 71 2.08 5.58 -4.50
C ALA A 71 1.08 5.00 -3.49
N HIS A 72 0.52 5.85 -2.66
CA HIS A 72 -0.55 5.51 -1.72
C HIS A 72 -1.80 6.30 -2.07
N ILE A 73 -2.90 5.60 -2.27
CA ILE A 73 -4.23 6.18 -2.48
C ILE A 73 -5.14 5.64 -1.38
N PHE A 74 -5.79 6.53 -0.64
CA PHE A 74 -6.76 6.10 0.36
C PHE A 74 -8.04 5.66 -0.33
N HIS A 75 -8.56 4.49 0.05
CA HIS A 75 -9.82 3.98 -0.47
C HIS A 75 -10.57 3.16 0.59
N THR A 76 -11.88 3.22 0.56
CA THR A 76 -12.76 2.48 1.46
C THR A 76 -14.20 2.47 0.95
N SER A 77 -14.95 1.43 1.26
CA SER A 77 -16.41 1.40 1.07
C SER A 77 -17.18 1.78 2.34
N ASP A 78 -16.50 1.88 3.49
CA ASP A 78 -17.11 2.30 4.76
C ASP A 78 -17.18 3.83 4.86
N LYS A 79 -18.41 4.36 4.83
CA LYS A 79 -18.65 5.81 4.96
C LYS A 79 -18.12 6.39 6.28
N ARG A 80 -18.17 5.64 7.39
CA ARG A 80 -17.70 6.12 8.70
C ARG A 80 -16.19 6.36 8.69
N ILE A 81 -15.43 5.48 8.00
CA ILE A 81 -13.98 5.62 7.83
C ILE A 81 -13.69 6.82 6.92
N TRP A 82 -14.43 6.95 5.81
CA TRP A 82 -14.29 8.09 4.91
C TRP A 82 -14.58 9.42 5.59
N ASP A 83 -15.69 9.52 6.33
CA ASP A 83 -16.05 10.73 7.08
C ASP A 83 -15.01 11.05 8.16
N PHE A 84 -14.49 10.03 8.83
CA PHE A 84 -13.45 10.20 9.84
C PHE A 84 -12.17 10.81 9.26
N VAL A 85 -11.63 10.28 8.17
CA VAL A 85 -10.38 10.83 7.61
C VAL A 85 -10.61 12.23 7.03
N ASN A 86 -11.78 12.51 6.46
CA ASN A 86 -12.17 13.84 5.98
C ASN A 86 -12.43 14.85 7.12
N SER A 87 -12.73 14.39 8.34
CA SER A 87 -12.80 15.29 9.50
C SER A 87 -11.42 15.76 9.98
N ILE A 88 -10.35 15.07 9.60
CA ILE A 88 -8.97 15.44 9.94
C ILE A 88 -8.35 16.31 8.82
N VAL A 89 -8.52 15.89 7.57
CA VAL A 89 -8.02 16.61 6.39
C VAL A 89 -8.92 16.31 5.20
N GLU A 90 -9.18 17.33 4.37
CA GLU A 90 -9.98 17.18 3.15
C GLU A 90 -9.26 16.29 2.12
N PHE A 91 -10.01 15.38 1.50
CA PHE A 91 -9.53 14.52 0.41
C PHE A 91 -10.03 15.03 -0.94
N ASN A 92 -9.17 14.94 -1.96
CA ASN A 92 -9.56 15.22 -3.34
C ASN A 92 -10.40 14.07 -3.92
N ARG A 93 -10.83 14.21 -5.19
CA ARG A 93 -11.57 13.19 -5.94
C ARG A 93 -10.66 12.37 -6.86
N TYR A 94 -9.43 12.11 -6.44
CA TYR A 94 -8.51 11.32 -7.24
C TYR A 94 -9.07 9.92 -7.46
N THR A 95 -9.22 9.53 -8.73
CA THR A 95 -9.58 8.16 -9.12
C THR A 95 -8.34 7.45 -9.62
N ASN A 96 -7.97 6.35 -8.98
CA ASN A 96 -6.80 5.59 -9.39
C ASN A 96 -7.08 4.79 -10.67
N SER A 97 -6.51 5.25 -11.78
CA SER A 97 -6.64 4.61 -13.10
C SER A 97 -5.24 4.39 -13.68
N PRO A 98 -4.51 3.36 -13.22
CA PRO A 98 -3.15 3.11 -13.66
C PRO A 98 -3.08 2.68 -15.11
N VAL A 99 -1.97 3.03 -15.77
CA VAL A 99 -1.67 2.67 -17.15
C VAL A 99 -0.32 1.96 -17.19
N ALA A 100 -0.28 0.78 -17.78
CA ALA A 100 0.95 0.05 -18.03
C ALA A 100 1.55 0.47 -19.37
N ASN A 101 2.87 0.69 -19.40
CA ASN A 101 3.63 0.88 -20.61
C ASN A 101 4.45 -0.38 -20.89
N TYR A 102 4.11 -1.09 -21.96
CA TYR A 102 4.88 -2.22 -22.45
C TYR A 102 5.48 -1.91 -23.81
N LYS A 103 6.79 -1.68 -23.85
CA LYS A 103 7.55 -1.38 -25.08
C LYS A 103 6.94 -0.24 -25.93
N GLY A 104 6.51 0.84 -25.24
CA GLY A 104 5.91 2.01 -25.87
C GLY A 104 4.40 1.91 -26.15
N LYS A 105 3.78 0.75 -25.94
CA LYS A 105 2.34 0.56 -26.06
C LYS A 105 1.68 0.67 -24.69
N LEU A 106 0.62 1.47 -24.58
CA LEU A 106 -0.10 1.73 -23.34
C LEU A 106 -1.30 0.80 -23.20
N TYR A 107 -1.52 0.32 -21.97
CA TYR A 107 -2.64 -0.53 -21.60
C TYR A 107 -3.28 -0.03 -20.31
N ASN A 108 -4.59 0.10 -20.27
CA ASN A 108 -5.32 0.42 -19.06
C ASN A 108 -5.31 -0.75 -18.07
N LEU A 109 -5.31 -0.41 -16.78
CA LEU A 109 -5.45 -1.35 -15.68
C LEU A 109 -6.61 -0.90 -14.74
N PRO A 110 -7.21 -1.83 -14.00
CA PRO A 110 -7.03 -3.29 -13.97
C PRO A 110 -7.43 -3.92 -15.32
N PHE A 111 -7.20 -5.23 -15.47
CA PHE A 111 -7.57 -5.94 -16.72
C PHE A 111 -9.07 -5.83 -16.96
N ASN A 112 -9.45 -4.97 -17.89
CA ASN A 112 -10.84 -4.65 -18.22
C ASN A 112 -11.04 -4.58 -19.74
N MET A 113 -12.25 -4.28 -20.20
CA MET A 113 -12.54 -4.23 -21.62
C MET A 113 -11.70 -3.22 -22.40
N ASN A 114 -11.23 -2.10 -21.79
CA ASN A 114 -10.28 -1.21 -22.46
C ASN A 114 -8.92 -1.89 -22.65
N THR A 115 -8.45 -2.65 -21.67
CA THR A 115 -7.21 -3.44 -21.78
C THR A 115 -7.31 -4.45 -22.92
N PHE A 116 -8.42 -5.17 -23.02
CA PHE A 116 -8.64 -6.20 -24.05
C PHE A 116 -8.82 -5.59 -25.43
N TYR A 117 -9.50 -4.46 -25.53
CA TYR A 117 -9.57 -3.70 -26.79
C TYR A 117 -8.17 -3.24 -27.24
N GLN A 118 -7.38 -2.66 -26.34
CA GLN A 118 -6.01 -2.21 -26.66
C GLN A 118 -5.09 -3.38 -27.03
N MET A 119 -5.32 -4.56 -26.47
CA MET A 119 -4.48 -5.75 -26.70
C MET A 119 -4.87 -6.53 -27.95
N TRP A 120 -6.16 -6.76 -28.16
CA TRP A 120 -6.71 -7.68 -29.17
C TRP A 120 -7.73 -7.04 -30.13
N GLY A 121 -8.14 -5.79 -29.92
CA GLY A 121 -9.16 -5.11 -30.72
C GLY A 121 -10.59 -5.59 -30.47
N VAL A 122 -10.82 -6.40 -29.44
CA VAL A 122 -12.15 -6.93 -29.11
C VAL A 122 -13.01 -5.87 -28.44
N THR A 123 -14.31 -5.87 -28.76
CA THR A 123 -15.27 -4.87 -28.27
C THR A 123 -16.39 -5.45 -27.42
N THR A 124 -16.55 -6.78 -27.41
CA THR A 124 -17.57 -7.44 -26.62
C THR A 124 -16.97 -8.31 -25.51
N PRO A 125 -17.66 -8.47 -24.37
CA PRO A 125 -17.25 -9.41 -23.32
C PRO A 125 -17.06 -10.84 -23.81
N ALA A 126 -17.91 -11.30 -24.75
CA ALA A 126 -17.83 -12.64 -25.32
C ALA A 126 -16.52 -12.87 -26.10
N ASP A 127 -16.13 -11.90 -26.95
CA ASP A 127 -14.88 -11.99 -27.72
C ASP A 127 -13.65 -11.92 -26.80
N ALA A 128 -13.70 -11.07 -25.75
CA ALA A 128 -12.62 -10.98 -24.78
C ALA A 128 -12.44 -12.31 -24.01
N MET A 129 -13.53 -12.91 -23.57
CA MET A 129 -13.50 -14.23 -22.90
C MET A 129 -13.01 -15.33 -23.84
N ALA A 130 -13.46 -15.34 -25.10
CA ALA A 130 -13.00 -16.32 -26.09
C ALA A 130 -11.46 -16.26 -26.28
N LYS A 131 -10.90 -15.05 -26.33
CA LYS A 131 -9.45 -14.86 -26.41
C LYS A 131 -8.70 -15.33 -25.17
N ILE A 132 -9.23 -15.06 -23.99
CA ILE A 132 -8.65 -15.53 -22.73
C ILE A 132 -8.70 -17.06 -22.67
N GLU A 133 -9.85 -17.68 -22.95
CA GLU A 133 -10.00 -19.13 -22.90
C GLU A 133 -9.16 -19.87 -23.95
N GLU A 134 -9.02 -19.32 -25.17
CA GLU A 134 -8.11 -19.82 -26.20
C GLU A 134 -6.68 -19.95 -25.64
N GLN A 135 -6.14 -18.88 -25.05
CA GLN A 135 -4.77 -18.85 -24.54
C GLN A 135 -4.59 -19.68 -23.25
N LYS A 136 -5.60 -19.75 -22.40
CA LYS A 136 -5.62 -20.65 -21.23
C LYS A 136 -5.57 -22.11 -21.67
N PHE A 137 -6.36 -22.46 -22.70
CA PHE A 137 -6.36 -23.81 -23.27
C PHE A 137 -4.97 -24.18 -23.80
N GLU A 138 -4.30 -23.29 -24.54
CA GLU A 138 -2.93 -23.48 -25.02
C GLU A 138 -1.94 -23.70 -23.84
N ALA A 139 -2.04 -22.90 -22.78
CA ALA A 139 -1.19 -23.04 -21.60
C ALA A 139 -1.40 -24.40 -20.90
N VAL A 140 -2.65 -24.81 -20.72
CA VAL A 140 -2.97 -26.12 -20.11
C VAL A 140 -2.51 -27.27 -20.98
N ALA A 141 -2.70 -27.17 -22.31
CA ALA A 141 -2.27 -28.21 -23.26
C ALA A 141 -0.74 -28.38 -23.23
N LYS A 142 0.01 -27.26 -23.16
CA LYS A 142 1.47 -27.29 -23.02
C LYS A 142 1.90 -27.95 -21.73
N MET A 143 1.31 -27.58 -20.57
CA MET A 143 1.62 -28.19 -19.29
C MET A 143 1.39 -29.72 -19.31
N LYS A 144 0.27 -30.18 -19.89
CA LYS A 144 -0.02 -31.60 -20.04
C LYS A 144 1.01 -32.32 -20.91
N ALA A 145 1.43 -31.69 -22.01
CA ALA A 145 2.47 -32.25 -22.88
C ALA A 145 3.83 -32.38 -22.15
N ASP A 146 4.11 -31.48 -21.23
CA ASP A 146 5.30 -31.48 -20.37
C ASP A 146 5.15 -32.43 -19.16
N GLY A 147 4.03 -33.15 -19.01
CA GLY A 147 3.74 -34.06 -17.90
C GLY A 147 3.45 -33.35 -16.58
N VAL A 148 2.99 -32.09 -16.65
CA VAL A 148 2.71 -31.24 -15.48
C VAL A 148 1.20 -31.19 -15.24
N GLU A 149 0.75 -31.67 -14.08
CA GLU A 149 -0.67 -31.67 -13.69
C GLU A 149 -1.10 -30.36 -13.02
N GLU A 150 -0.22 -29.79 -12.20
CA GLU A 150 -0.47 -28.53 -11.50
C GLU A 150 0.65 -27.51 -11.77
N PRO A 151 0.33 -26.19 -11.82
CA PRO A 151 1.35 -25.18 -12.09
C PRO A 151 2.43 -25.17 -11.01
N ARG A 152 3.68 -25.27 -11.44
CA ARG A 152 4.87 -25.36 -10.59
C ARG A 152 5.35 -24.00 -10.09
N ASN A 153 5.01 -22.94 -10.84
CA ASN A 153 5.54 -21.60 -10.61
C ASN A 153 4.51 -20.53 -11.02
N LEU A 154 4.85 -19.27 -10.71
CA LEU A 154 3.98 -18.12 -10.99
C LEU A 154 3.69 -17.94 -12.48
N GLU A 155 4.65 -18.20 -13.36
CA GLU A 155 4.46 -18.09 -14.81
C GLU A 155 3.37 -19.04 -15.32
N GLU A 156 3.48 -20.33 -14.98
CA GLU A 156 2.50 -21.33 -15.36
C GLU A 156 1.11 -21.01 -14.78
N GLN A 157 1.07 -20.62 -13.50
CA GLN A 157 -0.17 -20.23 -12.83
C GLN A 157 -0.83 -19.02 -13.49
N ALA A 158 -0.07 -17.98 -13.84
CA ALA A 158 -0.61 -16.80 -14.51
C ALA A 158 -1.17 -17.14 -15.89
N GLN A 159 -0.45 -17.94 -16.67
CA GLN A 159 -0.88 -18.29 -18.03
C GLN A 159 -2.18 -19.11 -18.04
N ILE A 160 -2.37 -20.03 -17.10
CA ILE A 160 -3.64 -20.78 -17.00
C ILE A 160 -4.80 -19.96 -16.42
N LEU A 161 -4.50 -18.83 -15.75
CA LEU A 161 -5.54 -17.93 -15.24
C LEU A 161 -6.04 -16.92 -16.27
N ILE A 162 -5.15 -16.34 -17.07
CA ILE A 162 -5.48 -15.19 -17.95
C ILE A 162 -4.84 -15.22 -19.32
N GLY A 163 -4.09 -16.28 -19.63
CA GLY A 163 -3.42 -16.43 -20.91
C GLY A 163 -2.05 -15.76 -21.00
N LYS A 164 -1.35 -16.08 -22.09
CA LYS A 164 0.04 -15.68 -22.31
C LYS A 164 0.20 -14.17 -22.52
N ASP A 165 -0.67 -13.56 -23.29
CA ASP A 165 -0.53 -12.15 -23.68
C ASP A 165 -0.57 -11.21 -22.50
N ILE A 166 -1.53 -11.40 -21.59
CA ILE A 166 -1.68 -10.58 -20.38
C ILE A 166 -0.49 -10.84 -19.44
N TYR A 167 -0.12 -12.12 -19.28
CA TYR A 167 1.04 -12.47 -18.48
C TYR A 167 2.32 -11.78 -18.98
N GLU A 168 2.69 -11.95 -20.23
CA GLU A 168 3.96 -11.43 -20.76
C GLU A 168 4.01 -9.90 -20.77
N LYS A 169 2.88 -9.24 -21.11
CA LYS A 169 2.88 -7.78 -21.31
C LYS A 169 2.64 -7.00 -20.02
N LEU A 170 1.84 -7.54 -19.09
CA LEU A 170 1.33 -6.75 -17.97
C LEU A 170 1.68 -7.31 -16.58
N ILE A 171 2.12 -8.57 -16.47
CA ILE A 171 2.43 -9.19 -15.18
C ILE A 171 3.92 -9.46 -15.02
N LYS A 172 4.52 -10.15 -15.98
CA LYS A 172 5.89 -10.65 -15.89
C LYS A 172 6.88 -9.58 -15.46
N GLY A 173 7.00 -8.51 -16.24
CA GLY A 173 8.00 -7.47 -15.99
C GLY A 173 7.81 -6.74 -14.65
N TYR A 174 6.56 -6.48 -14.28
CA TYR A 174 6.24 -5.87 -12.97
C TYR A 174 6.59 -6.80 -11.82
N THR A 175 6.19 -8.06 -11.91
CA THR A 175 6.43 -9.07 -10.87
C THR A 175 7.91 -9.33 -10.67
N GLU A 176 8.66 -9.55 -11.77
CA GLU A 176 10.11 -9.78 -11.70
C GLU A 176 10.86 -8.58 -11.13
N LYS A 177 10.43 -7.35 -11.42
CA LYS A 177 10.99 -6.13 -10.82
C LYS A 177 10.71 -6.05 -9.32
N GLN A 178 9.49 -6.39 -8.88
CA GLN A 178 9.11 -6.31 -7.46
C GLN A 178 9.81 -7.38 -6.61
N TRP A 179 9.95 -8.58 -7.14
CA TRP A 179 10.54 -9.70 -6.39
C TRP A 179 12.04 -9.86 -6.60
N GLY A 180 12.64 -9.17 -7.58
CA GLY A 180 14.05 -9.34 -7.94
C GLY A 180 14.39 -10.75 -8.45
N ARG A 181 13.39 -11.55 -8.86
CA ARG A 181 13.50 -12.94 -9.29
C ARG A 181 12.61 -13.21 -10.49
N LYS A 182 12.96 -14.22 -11.31
CA LYS A 182 12.15 -14.64 -12.44
C LYS A 182 10.81 -15.26 -11.99
N CYS A 183 9.76 -15.05 -12.75
CA CYS A 183 8.45 -15.65 -12.48
C CYS A 183 8.48 -17.18 -12.43
N THR A 184 9.40 -17.82 -13.16
CA THR A 184 9.64 -19.28 -13.14
C THR A 184 10.25 -19.78 -11.83
N GLU A 185 10.81 -18.89 -11.00
CA GLU A 185 11.41 -19.20 -9.69
C GLU A 185 10.48 -18.86 -8.53
N LEU A 186 9.37 -18.19 -8.81
CA LEU A 186 8.39 -17.77 -7.81
C LEU A 186 7.28 -18.81 -7.66
N PRO A 187 6.83 -19.11 -6.42
CA PRO A 187 5.76 -20.08 -6.19
C PRO A 187 4.44 -19.70 -6.87
N ALA A 188 3.71 -20.68 -7.38
CA ALA A 188 2.42 -20.47 -8.03
C ALA A 188 1.37 -19.77 -7.15
N PHE A 189 1.39 -19.99 -5.83
CA PHE A 189 0.41 -19.44 -4.90
C PHE A 189 0.45 -17.91 -4.76
N ILE A 190 1.53 -17.24 -5.20
CA ILE A 190 1.64 -15.77 -5.19
C ILE A 190 0.54 -15.16 -6.06
N ILE A 191 0.16 -15.84 -7.13
CA ILE A 191 -0.89 -15.42 -8.07
C ILE A 191 -2.06 -16.41 -8.03
N LYS A 192 -2.89 -16.34 -7.00
CA LYS A 192 -4.08 -17.21 -6.89
C LYS A 192 -5.28 -16.69 -7.66
N ARG A 193 -5.39 -15.38 -7.83
CA ARG A 193 -6.53 -14.71 -8.49
C ARG A 193 -6.02 -13.50 -9.26
N LEU A 194 -6.53 -13.35 -10.46
CA LEU A 194 -6.33 -12.17 -11.26
C LEU A 194 -7.73 -11.64 -11.63
N PRO A 195 -8.12 -10.48 -11.13
CA PRO A 195 -9.43 -9.94 -11.41
C PRO A 195 -9.53 -9.52 -12.88
N VAL A 196 -10.37 -10.20 -13.62
CA VAL A 196 -10.77 -9.83 -14.99
C VAL A 196 -12.12 -9.16 -14.92
N ARG A 197 -12.23 -7.96 -15.48
CA ARG A 197 -13.48 -7.18 -15.53
C ARG A 197 -13.97 -7.09 -16.98
N LEU A 198 -15.18 -7.58 -17.23
CA LEU A 198 -15.80 -7.54 -18.54
C LEU A 198 -16.67 -6.27 -18.74
N VAL A 199 -16.16 -5.14 -18.23
CA VAL A 199 -16.77 -3.81 -18.31
C VAL A 199 -15.70 -2.79 -18.73
N PHE A 200 -16.12 -1.68 -19.32
CA PHE A 200 -15.22 -0.54 -19.66
C PHE A 200 -15.07 0.38 -18.44
N ASP A 201 -14.32 -0.07 -17.44
CA ASP A 201 -14.07 0.69 -16.21
C ASP A 201 -12.59 0.62 -15.85
N ASN A 202 -11.91 1.78 -15.87
CA ASN A 202 -10.49 1.91 -15.52
C ASN A 202 -10.27 2.23 -14.04
N ASN A 203 -11.30 2.34 -13.22
CA ASN A 203 -11.14 2.54 -11.80
C ASN A 203 -10.51 1.29 -11.17
N TYR A 204 -9.30 1.45 -10.60
CA TYR A 204 -8.56 0.33 -10.04
C TYR A 204 -9.24 -0.28 -8.83
N PHE A 205 -9.80 0.56 -7.96
CA PHE A 205 -10.49 0.11 -6.75
C PHE A 205 -11.99 -0.12 -6.99
N ASN A 206 -12.54 -1.11 -6.29
CA ASN A 206 -13.99 -1.34 -6.24
C ASN A 206 -14.66 -0.55 -5.11
N ASP A 207 -13.89 0.15 -4.29
CA ASP A 207 -14.38 0.91 -3.16
C ASP A 207 -15.15 2.16 -3.59
N LYS A 208 -16.17 2.50 -2.79
CA LYS A 208 -17.08 3.60 -3.06
C LYS A 208 -16.40 4.97 -2.94
N TYR A 209 -15.40 5.08 -2.05
CA TYR A 209 -14.67 6.30 -1.76
C TYR A 209 -13.19 6.08 -2.01
N GLN A 210 -12.55 7.05 -2.65
CA GLN A 210 -11.10 7.07 -2.85
C GLN A 210 -10.61 8.51 -3.02
N GLY A 211 -9.35 8.74 -2.70
CA GLY A 211 -8.74 10.06 -2.83
C GLY A 211 -7.36 10.15 -2.20
N ILE A 212 -6.78 11.32 -2.34
CA ILE A 212 -5.50 11.70 -1.72
C ILE A 212 -5.74 12.97 -0.89
N PRO A 213 -5.18 13.07 0.33
CA PRO A 213 -5.33 14.26 1.16
C PRO A 213 -4.82 15.52 0.44
N ILE A 214 -5.59 16.60 0.47
CA ILE A 214 -5.17 17.88 -0.08
C ILE A 214 -3.96 18.42 0.71
N GLY A 215 -2.83 18.55 0.02
CA GLY A 215 -1.56 18.94 0.63
C GLY A 215 -0.73 17.75 1.16
N GLY A 216 -1.09 16.52 0.77
CA GLY A 216 -0.33 15.29 1.05
C GLY A 216 -0.68 14.59 2.35
N PHE A 217 -0.28 13.33 2.46
CA PHE A 217 -0.56 12.48 3.63
C PHE A 217 0.06 12.98 4.93
N ASN A 218 1.13 13.79 4.86
CA ASN A 218 1.73 14.36 6.06
C ASN A 218 0.72 15.20 6.86
N LYS A 219 -0.21 15.88 6.19
CA LYS A 219 -1.28 16.65 6.88
C LYS A 219 -2.24 15.74 7.64
N LEU A 220 -2.58 14.57 7.10
CA LEU A 220 -3.40 13.59 7.80
C LEU A 220 -2.68 13.11 9.07
N ILE A 221 -1.40 12.77 8.96
CA ILE A 221 -0.59 12.32 10.10
C ILE A 221 -0.45 13.41 11.14
N SER A 222 -0.15 14.66 10.73
CA SER A 222 -0.05 15.79 11.67
C SER A 222 -1.37 16.04 12.40
N GLY A 223 -2.52 15.95 11.72
CA GLY A 223 -3.82 16.11 12.36
C GLY A 223 -4.16 14.96 13.32
N LEU A 224 -3.77 13.72 13.00
CA LEU A 224 -3.95 12.58 13.91
C LEU A 224 -3.06 12.68 15.16
N LEU A 225 -1.85 13.21 15.03
CA LEU A 225 -0.86 13.32 16.10
C LEU A 225 -0.90 14.69 16.81
N GLU A 226 -1.83 15.56 16.49
CA GLU A 226 -1.96 16.84 17.18
C GLU A 226 -2.14 16.64 18.68
N GLY A 227 -1.26 17.29 19.49
CA GLY A 227 -1.25 17.17 20.94
C GLY A 227 -0.81 15.80 21.49
N VAL A 228 -0.12 15.00 20.68
CA VAL A 228 0.53 13.75 21.07
C VAL A 228 2.04 13.97 21.09
N ASP A 229 2.72 13.51 22.14
CA ASP A 229 4.18 13.56 22.22
C ASP A 229 4.79 12.62 21.18
N THR A 230 5.77 13.12 20.41
CA THR A 230 6.40 12.34 19.33
C THR A 230 7.92 12.47 19.35
N LEU A 231 8.63 11.38 19.10
CA LEU A 231 10.08 11.34 18.90
C LEU A 231 10.41 10.60 17.61
N ILE A 232 11.10 11.27 16.72
CA ILE A 232 11.67 10.68 15.48
C ILE A 232 13.15 10.33 15.70
N ASN A 233 13.79 9.65 14.74
CA ASN A 233 15.16 9.14 14.88
C ASN A 233 15.36 8.31 16.15
N THR A 234 14.32 7.61 16.60
CA THR A 234 14.30 6.89 17.86
C THR A 234 13.95 5.43 17.62
N ASP A 235 14.96 4.57 17.70
CA ASP A 235 14.78 3.13 17.55
C ASP A 235 14.43 2.50 18.90
N PHE A 236 13.31 1.82 18.95
CA PHE A 236 12.82 1.10 20.13
C PHE A 236 13.82 0.06 20.66
N PHE A 237 14.46 -0.67 19.75
CA PHE A 237 15.36 -1.77 20.13
C PHE A 237 16.73 -1.29 20.66
N THR A 238 17.11 -0.04 20.41
CA THR A 238 18.36 0.51 20.96
C THR A 238 18.34 0.55 22.50
N ASN A 239 17.18 0.80 23.11
CA ASN A 239 17.03 0.82 24.56
C ASN A 239 15.61 0.35 25.01
N ARG A 240 15.25 -0.85 24.60
CA ARG A 240 13.92 -1.44 24.80
C ARG A 240 13.47 -1.37 26.26
N ASN A 241 14.33 -1.76 27.20
CA ASN A 241 13.98 -1.77 28.62
C ASN A 241 13.59 -0.37 29.14
N TYR A 242 14.28 0.67 28.68
CA TYR A 242 13.94 2.04 29.04
C TYR A 242 12.56 2.41 28.47
N TRP A 243 12.35 2.15 27.17
CA TRP A 243 11.09 2.50 26.53
C TRP A 243 9.89 1.77 27.15
N GLU A 244 10.05 0.50 27.51
CA GLU A 244 9.02 -0.27 28.21
C GLU A 244 8.77 0.25 29.64
N SER A 245 9.77 0.82 30.31
CA SER A 245 9.63 1.32 31.68
C SER A 245 8.86 2.64 31.80
N ILE A 246 8.77 3.44 30.74
CA ILE A 246 8.10 4.76 30.77
C ILE A 246 6.63 4.72 30.36
N ALA A 247 6.08 3.55 30.06
CA ALA A 247 4.68 3.40 29.67
C ALA A 247 4.05 2.13 30.27
N ASP A 248 2.74 2.18 30.53
CA ASP A 248 1.99 1.03 31.03
C ASP A 248 1.86 -0.07 29.98
N LYS A 249 1.77 0.30 28.69
CA LYS A 249 1.59 -0.63 27.57
C LYS A 249 2.36 -0.16 26.34
N VAL A 250 2.89 -1.14 25.59
CA VAL A 250 3.53 -0.92 24.28
C VAL A 250 2.60 -1.36 23.16
N VAL A 251 2.45 -0.50 22.16
CA VAL A 251 1.77 -0.79 20.89
C VAL A 251 2.83 -0.81 19.80
N PHE A 252 3.30 -2.01 19.44
CA PHE A 252 4.30 -2.18 18.42
C PHE A 252 3.64 -2.31 17.04
N THR A 253 4.03 -1.46 16.08
CA THR A 253 3.47 -1.42 14.73
C THR A 253 4.46 -1.83 13.64
N GLY A 254 5.62 -2.33 14.03
CA GLY A 254 6.62 -2.91 13.13
C GLY A 254 6.30 -4.34 12.72
N ALA A 255 7.24 -5.00 12.06
CA ALA A 255 7.13 -6.40 11.72
C ALA A 255 7.11 -7.27 12.97
N ILE A 256 6.19 -8.25 13.04
CA ILE A 256 5.97 -9.05 14.25
C ILE A 256 7.18 -9.92 14.60
N ASP A 257 7.94 -10.32 13.62
CA ASP A 257 9.18 -11.09 13.76
C ASP A 257 10.37 -10.26 14.27
N GLU A 258 10.27 -8.92 14.27
CA GLU A 258 11.25 -8.03 14.89
C GLU A 258 10.98 -7.82 16.39
N TYR A 259 9.74 -8.06 16.88
CA TYR A 259 9.36 -7.83 18.28
C TYR A 259 9.79 -8.99 19.18
#